data_85b40bc20239d0e5b3b060042c2fdccb
#
_entry.id   85b40bc20239d0e5b3b060042c2fdccb
#
_cell.length_a   1.000
_cell.length_b   1.000
_cell.length_c   1.000
_cell.angle_alpha   90.00
_cell.angle_beta   90.00
_cell.angle_gamma   90.00
#
_symmetry.space_group_name_H-M   'P 1'
#
loop_
_entity.id
_entity.type
_entity.pdbx_description
1 polymer ?
#
loop_
_entity_poly.entity_id
_entity_poly.type
_entity_poly.pdbx_seq_one_letter_code
_entity_poly.pdbx_strand_id
1 'polypeptide(L)'
;MFNFLRNKIYKIDKNGNKKRVFFIRGVHFSFKGKNSVVEIHEPLAKFDRCRIVCGNNCFVSIGSSPYRVKRLRVLTNGDNSSVKIGKDFSLTNTCEIITTPEKNLNVSIGDNCQFGLYICIRATDGHKIISLEDGTVLNKGKDVVIGNHCWVASNFKILKGSTIASGSVVGMSSVVAGKCDTPNSVYAGNPAKLKKTNITWDRECP
;
A
#
# COMPACT_ATOMS: atom_id res chain seq x y z
N MET A 1 25.16 -7.34 -9.47
CA MET A 1 25.82 -7.00 -8.21
C MET A 1 25.91 -5.49 -7.93
N PHE A 2 26.20 -4.62 -8.93
CA PHE A 2 26.38 -3.17 -8.72
C PHE A 2 25.11 -2.37 -8.30
N ASN A 3 23.90 -2.82 -8.62
CA ASN A 3 22.68 -2.08 -8.26
C ASN A 3 22.35 -2.09 -6.76
N PHE A 4 22.84 -3.07 -6.01
CA PHE A 4 22.57 -3.19 -4.57
C PHE A 4 23.32 -2.15 -3.74
N LEU A 5 24.49 -1.67 -4.20
CA LEU A 5 25.28 -0.67 -3.49
C LEU A 5 24.67 0.74 -3.53
N ARG A 6 23.91 1.05 -4.58
CA ARG A 6 23.24 2.35 -4.76
C ARG A 6 21.83 2.42 -4.15
N ASN A 7 21.26 1.27 -3.79
CA ASN A 7 19.99 1.18 -3.09
C ASN A 7 20.21 0.90 -1.61
N LYS A 8 19.31 1.34 -0.75
CA LYS A 8 19.52 1.27 0.69
C LYS A 8 18.31 0.65 1.38
N ILE A 9 18.55 -0.27 2.29
CA ILE A 9 17.54 -0.83 3.19
C ILE A 9 17.95 -0.46 4.60
N TYR A 10 17.01 0.12 5.35
CA TYR A 10 17.22 0.52 6.73
C TYR A 10 16.21 -0.15 7.65
N LYS A 11 16.68 -0.55 8.81
CA LYS A 11 15.87 -0.70 10.00
C LYS A 11 15.88 0.63 10.76
N ILE A 12 14.71 1.06 11.19
CA ILE A 12 14.53 2.28 11.98
C ILE A 12 14.12 1.87 13.38
N ASP A 13 14.90 2.21 14.38
CA ASP A 13 14.58 1.93 15.77
C ASP A 13 13.51 2.89 16.33
N LYS A 14 13.07 2.66 17.56
CA LYS A 14 12.07 3.50 18.26
C LYS A 14 12.50 4.95 18.44
N ASN A 15 13.78 5.25 18.36
CA ASN A 15 14.37 6.58 18.51
C ASN A 15 14.58 7.26 17.15
N GLY A 16 14.24 6.60 16.03
CA GLY A 16 14.43 7.11 14.67
C GLY A 16 15.83 6.87 14.10
N ASN A 17 16.73 6.15 14.82
CA ASN A 17 18.06 5.86 14.31
C ASN A 17 18.00 4.85 13.17
N LYS A 18 18.73 5.13 12.10
CA LYS A 18 18.79 4.30 10.89
C LYS A 18 19.99 3.35 10.91
N LYS A 19 19.70 2.05 10.91
CA LYS A 19 20.71 1.01 10.73
C LYS A 19 20.59 0.39 9.34
N ARG A 20 21.62 0.54 8.50
CA ARG A 20 21.67 -0.11 7.19
C ARG A 20 21.72 -1.63 7.35
N VAL A 21 20.88 -2.31 6.59
CA VAL A 21 20.81 -3.78 6.55
C VAL A 21 20.75 -4.27 5.10
N PHE A 22 21.05 -5.54 4.88
CA PHE A 22 20.96 -6.18 3.55
C PHE A 22 19.85 -7.22 3.49
N PHE A 23 19.30 -7.57 4.63
CA PHE A 23 18.32 -8.64 4.77
C PHE A 23 17.32 -8.33 5.89
N ILE A 24 16.06 -8.68 5.65
CA ILE A 24 15.01 -8.72 6.65
C ILE A 24 14.27 -10.05 6.50
N ARG A 25 14.16 -10.81 7.58
CA ARG A 25 13.52 -12.12 7.56
C ARG A 25 12.10 -12.02 7.01
N GLY A 26 11.77 -12.86 6.03
CA GLY A 26 10.44 -12.91 5.43
C GLY A 26 10.18 -11.88 4.33
N VAL A 27 11.17 -11.04 3.99
CA VAL A 27 11.05 -10.04 2.92
C VAL A 27 12.12 -10.25 1.85
N HIS A 28 11.70 -10.40 0.60
CA HIS A 28 12.58 -10.41 -0.56
C HIS A 28 12.62 -9.04 -1.23
N PHE A 29 13.82 -8.48 -1.39
CA PHE A 29 14.05 -7.18 -2.05
C PHE A 29 14.57 -7.38 -3.46
N SER A 30 14.02 -6.62 -4.43
CA SER A 30 14.45 -6.63 -5.84
C SER A 30 14.52 -5.19 -6.35
N PHE A 31 15.73 -4.73 -6.68
CA PHE A 31 15.96 -3.39 -7.21
C PHE A 31 16.19 -3.49 -8.72
N LYS A 32 15.28 -2.91 -9.51
CA LYS A 32 15.35 -2.81 -10.97
C LYS A 32 16.05 -1.54 -11.42
N GLY A 33 16.18 -0.56 -10.52
CA GLY A 33 16.81 0.74 -10.72
C GLY A 33 17.83 1.08 -9.63
N LYS A 34 18.08 2.37 -9.45
CA LYS A 34 19.11 2.94 -8.56
C LYS A 34 18.47 3.92 -7.57
N ASN A 35 19.20 4.22 -6.49
CA ASN A 35 18.90 5.28 -5.51
C ASN A 35 17.55 5.08 -4.77
N SER A 36 17.02 3.87 -4.74
CA SER A 36 15.82 3.57 -3.98
C SER A 36 16.14 3.28 -2.53
N VAL A 37 15.21 3.66 -1.65
CA VAL A 37 15.33 3.51 -0.20
C VAL A 37 14.14 2.73 0.33
N VAL A 38 14.42 1.73 1.15
CA VAL A 38 13.41 0.99 1.91
C VAL A 38 13.67 1.16 3.40
N GLU A 39 12.68 1.62 4.14
CA GLU A 39 12.73 1.79 5.59
C GLU A 39 11.70 0.88 6.26
N ILE A 40 12.14 0.07 7.23
CA ILE A 40 11.24 -0.81 8.00
C ILE A 40 11.47 -0.54 9.47
N HIS A 41 10.41 -0.14 10.16
CA HIS A 41 10.48 0.33 11.54
C HIS A 41 10.35 -0.82 12.53
N GLU A 42 11.09 -0.71 13.63
CA GLU A 42 11.05 -1.67 14.74
C GLU A 42 10.01 -1.28 15.80
N PRO A 43 9.33 -2.25 16.44
CA PRO A 43 9.44 -3.69 16.24
C PRO A 43 8.96 -4.11 14.84
N LEU A 44 9.73 -5.01 14.23
CA LEU A 44 9.40 -5.49 12.89
C LEU A 44 8.11 -6.31 12.90
N ALA A 45 7.25 -6.07 11.92
CA ALA A 45 6.13 -6.97 11.64
C ALA A 45 6.61 -8.43 11.43
N LYS A 46 5.75 -9.39 11.71
CA LYS A 46 6.02 -10.81 11.43
C LYS A 46 5.83 -11.08 9.94
N PHE A 47 6.83 -10.69 9.13
CA PHE A 47 6.78 -10.86 7.67
C PHE A 47 6.86 -12.34 7.27
N ASP A 48 6.02 -12.73 6.30
CA ASP A 48 6.00 -14.07 5.71
C ASP A 48 5.85 -13.96 4.19
N ARG A 49 6.90 -14.36 3.45
CA ARG A 49 6.92 -14.37 1.97
C ARG A 49 6.54 -13.04 1.32
N CYS A 50 6.97 -11.94 1.89
CA CYS A 50 6.77 -10.60 1.34
C CYS A 50 7.79 -10.28 0.25
N ARG A 51 7.44 -9.39 -0.68
CA ARG A 51 8.31 -8.94 -1.75
C ARG A 51 8.18 -7.44 -1.98
N ILE A 52 9.33 -6.74 -2.07
CA ILE A 52 9.41 -5.31 -2.40
C ILE A 52 10.26 -5.17 -3.66
N VAL A 53 9.69 -4.55 -4.70
CA VAL A 53 10.36 -4.29 -5.98
C VAL A 53 10.38 -2.79 -6.20
N CYS A 54 11.57 -2.21 -6.41
CA CYS A 54 11.76 -0.77 -6.63
C CYS A 54 12.44 -0.49 -7.98
N GLY A 55 12.00 0.57 -8.66
CA GLY A 55 12.66 1.17 -9.82
C GLY A 55 13.75 2.14 -9.41
N ASN A 56 13.85 3.30 -10.10
CA ASN A 56 14.79 4.36 -9.74
C ASN A 56 14.14 5.34 -8.75
N ASN A 57 14.92 5.80 -7.77
CA ASN A 57 14.51 6.83 -6.80
C ASN A 57 13.19 6.53 -6.08
N CYS A 58 12.86 5.26 -5.87
CA CYS A 58 11.64 4.86 -5.19
C CYS A 58 11.84 4.88 -3.67
N PHE A 59 10.74 5.12 -2.96
CA PHE A 59 10.74 5.08 -1.50
C PHE A 59 9.66 4.14 -0.98
N VAL A 60 10.03 3.22 -0.11
CA VAL A 60 9.09 2.33 0.59
C VAL A 60 9.33 2.44 2.08
N SER A 61 8.30 2.75 2.84
CA SER A 61 8.35 2.77 4.31
C SER A 61 7.25 1.86 4.87
N ILE A 62 7.62 1.00 5.82
CA ILE A 62 6.67 0.16 6.55
C ILE A 62 6.88 0.41 8.05
N GLY A 63 5.85 0.87 8.70
CA GLY A 63 5.82 1.17 10.12
C GLY A 63 6.02 -0.06 11.01
N SER A 64 6.33 0.19 12.27
CA SER A 64 6.43 -0.85 13.30
C SER A 64 5.11 -1.59 13.48
N SER A 65 5.16 -2.90 13.74
CA SER A 65 3.94 -3.67 13.99
C SER A 65 4.24 -4.96 14.76
N PRO A 66 3.42 -5.34 15.75
CA PRO A 66 3.51 -6.65 16.39
C PRO A 66 2.84 -7.75 15.57
N TYR A 67 2.09 -7.37 14.53
CA TYR A 67 1.21 -8.27 13.79
C TYR A 67 1.92 -8.99 12.64
N ARG A 68 1.22 -9.96 12.06
CA ARG A 68 1.66 -10.67 10.86
C ARG A 68 1.35 -9.87 9.61
N VAL A 69 2.30 -9.88 8.66
CA VAL A 69 2.15 -9.37 7.30
C VAL A 69 2.55 -10.50 6.34
N LYS A 70 1.55 -11.15 5.73
CA LYS A 70 1.78 -12.33 4.90
C LYS A 70 1.54 -12.03 3.42
N ARG A 71 2.54 -12.37 2.58
CA ARG A 71 2.50 -12.21 1.12
C ARG A 71 2.15 -10.78 0.65
N LEU A 72 2.70 -9.78 1.33
CA LEU A 72 2.67 -8.40 0.83
C LEU A 72 3.61 -8.28 -0.38
N ARG A 73 3.09 -7.80 -1.49
CA ARG A 73 3.85 -7.47 -2.70
C ARG A 73 3.76 -5.98 -2.98
N VAL A 74 4.86 -5.27 -2.85
CA VAL A 74 4.98 -3.85 -3.18
C VAL A 74 5.73 -3.74 -4.49
N LEU A 75 5.08 -3.25 -5.53
CA LEU A 75 5.60 -3.14 -6.89
C LEU A 75 5.68 -1.66 -7.28
N THR A 76 6.80 -1.02 -6.93
CA THR A 76 7.09 0.41 -7.19
C THR A 76 8.19 0.56 -8.25
N ASN A 77 8.24 -0.32 -9.24
CA ASN A 77 9.27 -0.22 -10.29
C ASN A 77 8.94 0.80 -11.39
N GLY A 78 7.90 1.61 -11.22
CA GLY A 78 7.77 2.93 -11.86
C GLY A 78 8.60 3.95 -11.08
N ASP A 79 9.43 4.73 -11.77
CA ASP A 79 10.41 5.61 -11.12
C ASP A 79 9.78 6.71 -10.25
N ASN A 80 10.51 7.19 -9.26
CA ASN A 80 10.13 8.27 -8.34
C ASN A 80 8.80 8.00 -7.60
N SER A 81 8.40 6.75 -7.44
CA SER A 81 7.16 6.38 -6.78
C SER A 81 7.40 6.01 -5.32
N SER A 82 6.37 6.16 -4.49
CA SER A 82 6.47 5.81 -3.09
C SER A 82 5.31 4.96 -2.58
N VAL A 83 5.62 4.09 -1.60
CA VAL A 83 4.62 3.37 -0.81
C VAL A 83 4.93 3.58 0.66
N LYS A 84 3.96 4.11 1.40
CA LYS A 84 4.06 4.29 2.84
C LYS A 84 2.97 3.49 3.53
N ILE A 85 3.35 2.66 4.47
CA ILE A 85 2.44 1.88 5.33
C ILE A 85 2.72 2.29 6.77
N GLY A 86 1.71 2.72 7.49
CA GLY A 86 1.80 3.17 8.87
C GLY A 86 2.10 2.04 9.85
N LYS A 87 2.16 2.39 11.13
CA LYS A 87 2.39 1.45 12.24
C LYS A 87 1.15 0.58 12.49
N ASP A 88 1.36 -0.53 13.17
CA ASP A 88 0.34 -1.49 13.58
C ASP A 88 -0.51 -2.04 12.41
N PHE A 89 0.12 -2.10 11.24
CA PHE A 89 -0.47 -2.72 10.07
C PHE A 89 -0.47 -4.24 10.17
N SER A 90 -1.59 -4.87 9.81
CA SER A 90 -1.70 -6.32 9.70
C SER A 90 -2.29 -6.73 8.35
N LEU A 91 -1.81 -7.87 7.82
CA LEU A 91 -2.30 -8.45 6.58
C LEU A 91 -2.43 -9.96 6.75
N THR A 92 -3.68 -10.45 6.63
CA THR A 92 -3.96 -11.88 6.79
C THR A 92 -3.28 -12.69 5.69
N ASN A 93 -3.44 -12.33 4.42
CA ASN A 93 -2.74 -12.98 3.30
C ASN A 93 -2.95 -12.24 1.99
N THR A 94 -1.91 -12.11 1.19
CA THR A 94 -1.89 -11.60 -0.19
C THR A 94 -2.46 -10.17 -0.33
N CYS A 95 -1.56 -9.22 -0.41
CA CYS A 95 -1.87 -7.85 -0.82
C CYS A 95 -0.87 -7.42 -1.90
N GLU A 96 -1.36 -6.86 -2.98
CA GLU A 96 -0.54 -6.24 -4.01
C GLU A 96 -0.76 -4.73 -4.03
N ILE A 97 0.33 -3.97 -3.92
CA ILE A 97 0.36 -2.52 -4.05
C ILE A 97 1.16 -2.19 -5.31
N ILE A 98 0.52 -1.56 -6.29
CA ILE A 98 1.06 -1.41 -7.65
C ILE A 98 1.03 0.05 -8.07
N THR A 99 2.22 0.63 -8.29
CA THR A 99 2.40 1.97 -8.87
C THR A 99 3.02 1.93 -10.29
N THR A 100 3.45 0.74 -10.73
CA THR A 100 4.12 0.52 -12.02
C THR A 100 3.10 0.27 -13.16
N PRO A 101 3.38 0.61 -14.42
CA PRO A 101 4.65 1.13 -14.97
C PRO A 101 4.80 2.66 -14.91
N GLU A 102 3.80 3.41 -14.48
CA GLU A 102 3.87 4.86 -14.44
C GLU A 102 4.85 5.36 -13.35
N LYS A 103 5.21 6.65 -13.42
CA LYS A 103 6.16 7.31 -12.53
C LYS A 103 5.44 8.29 -11.61
N ASN A 104 6.11 8.70 -10.54
CA ASN A 104 5.66 9.75 -9.61
C ASN A 104 4.33 9.41 -8.92
N LEU A 105 4.03 8.14 -8.69
CA LEU A 105 2.80 7.69 -8.02
C LEU A 105 3.05 7.33 -6.57
N ASN A 106 2.09 7.69 -5.72
CA ASN A 106 2.17 7.45 -4.30
C ASN A 106 1.00 6.62 -3.79
N VAL A 107 1.29 5.68 -2.90
CA VAL A 107 0.28 4.96 -2.13
C VAL A 107 0.58 5.16 -0.67
N SER A 108 -0.39 5.64 0.09
CA SER A 108 -0.28 5.78 1.54
C SER A 108 -1.37 5.00 2.26
N ILE A 109 -0.97 4.25 3.27
CA ILE A 109 -1.84 3.52 4.19
C ILE A 109 -1.50 4.03 5.59
N GLY A 110 -2.49 4.48 6.32
CA GLY A 110 -2.32 5.02 7.66
C GLY A 110 -2.01 3.96 8.72
N ASP A 111 -1.98 4.42 9.95
CA ASP A 111 -1.71 3.60 11.13
C ASP A 111 -2.89 2.69 11.48
N ASN A 112 -2.60 1.59 12.19
CA ASN A 112 -3.58 0.65 12.75
C ASN A 112 -4.58 0.10 11.73
N CYS A 113 -4.12 -0.19 10.52
CA CYS A 113 -4.97 -0.76 9.49
C CYS A 113 -4.92 -2.29 9.50
N GLN A 114 -6.06 -2.93 9.28
CA GLN A 114 -6.21 -4.38 9.17
C GLN A 114 -6.72 -4.78 7.79
N PHE A 115 -5.94 -5.59 7.09
CA PHE A 115 -6.29 -6.08 5.76
C PHE A 115 -6.54 -7.60 5.79
N GLY A 116 -7.63 -8.00 5.16
CA GLY A 116 -8.01 -9.41 5.01
C GLY A 116 -7.18 -10.16 3.95
N LEU A 117 -7.86 -10.91 3.09
CA LEU A 117 -7.27 -11.75 2.05
C LEU A 117 -7.44 -11.13 0.67
N TYR A 118 -6.46 -11.31 -0.22
CA TYR A 118 -6.56 -10.97 -1.65
C TYR A 118 -6.90 -9.49 -1.90
N ILE A 119 -6.07 -8.62 -1.36
CA ILE A 119 -6.21 -7.16 -1.51
C ILE A 119 -5.42 -6.69 -2.74
N CYS A 120 -6.00 -5.82 -3.56
CA CYS A 120 -5.33 -5.20 -4.69
C CYS A 120 -5.47 -3.67 -4.64
N ILE A 121 -4.33 -2.98 -4.55
CA ILE A 121 -4.23 -1.50 -4.56
C ILE A 121 -3.50 -1.09 -5.83
N ARG A 122 -4.18 -0.34 -6.71
CA ARG A 122 -3.63 0.09 -7.99
C ARG A 122 -3.69 1.61 -8.15
N ALA A 123 -2.53 2.24 -8.24
CA ALA A 123 -2.42 3.67 -8.55
C ALA A 123 -2.40 3.93 -10.08
N THR A 124 -2.41 2.89 -10.91
CA THR A 124 -2.34 2.96 -12.38
C THR A 124 -3.15 1.83 -13.02
N ASP A 125 -3.64 2.06 -14.25
CA ASP A 125 -4.30 1.02 -15.06
C ASP A 125 -3.28 0.16 -15.84
N GLY A 126 -2.04 0.62 -15.97
CA GLY A 126 -0.98 -0.10 -16.69
C GLY A 126 -0.91 0.19 -18.19
N HIS A 127 -2.04 0.45 -18.85
CA HIS A 127 -2.12 0.76 -20.27
C HIS A 127 -2.87 2.06 -20.52
N LYS A 128 -2.55 2.75 -21.63
CA LYS A 128 -3.19 4.02 -22.00
C LYS A 128 -4.57 3.79 -22.60
N ILE A 129 -5.52 4.58 -22.17
CA ILE A 129 -6.79 4.83 -22.88
C ILE A 129 -6.63 6.19 -23.54
N ILE A 130 -6.83 6.25 -24.85
CA ILE A 130 -6.52 7.42 -25.67
C ILE A 130 -7.83 7.92 -26.30
N SER A 131 -8.08 9.23 -26.22
CA SER A 131 -9.18 9.89 -26.91
C SER A 131 -8.97 9.78 -28.43
N LEU A 132 -10.00 9.39 -29.15
CA LEU A 132 -9.99 9.38 -30.62
C LEU A 132 -10.10 10.77 -31.23
N GLU A 133 -10.58 11.75 -30.44
CA GLU A 133 -10.80 13.12 -30.93
C GLU A 133 -9.49 13.92 -31.00
N ASP A 134 -8.64 13.81 -29.97
CA ASP A 134 -7.48 14.68 -29.83
C ASP A 134 -6.18 13.94 -29.46
N GLY A 135 -6.21 12.62 -29.34
CA GLY A 135 -5.04 11.82 -28.99
C GLY A 135 -4.59 11.93 -27.52
N THR A 136 -5.36 12.57 -26.65
CA THR A 136 -5.00 12.72 -25.24
C THR A 136 -5.12 11.41 -24.46
N VAL A 137 -4.26 11.23 -23.46
CA VAL A 137 -4.33 10.08 -22.53
C VAL A 137 -5.35 10.38 -21.43
N LEU A 138 -6.43 9.61 -21.40
CA LEU A 138 -7.56 9.82 -20.52
C LEU A 138 -7.37 9.23 -19.12
N ASN A 139 -6.51 8.23 -18.96
CA ASN A 139 -6.47 7.39 -17.76
C ASN A 139 -5.12 7.42 -17.02
N LYS A 140 -4.47 8.57 -16.95
CA LYS A 140 -3.22 8.73 -16.18
C LYS A 140 -3.38 8.20 -14.76
N GLY A 141 -2.30 7.62 -14.22
CA GLY A 141 -2.22 7.18 -12.83
C GLY A 141 -2.49 8.31 -11.84
N LYS A 142 -3.00 7.95 -10.66
CA LYS A 142 -3.28 8.87 -9.56
C LYS A 142 -2.98 8.18 -8.24
N ASP A 143 -2.56 8.95 -7.26
CA ASP A 143 -2.26 8.47 -5.92
C ASP A 143 -3.46 7.78 -5.25
N VAL A 144 -3.15 6.89 -4.31
CA VAL A 144 -4.16 6.20 -3.48
C VAL A 144 -3.87 6.49 -2.02
N VAL A 145 -4.92 6.85 -1.27
CA VAL A 145 -4.81 7.18 0.15
C VAL A 145 -5.80 6.35 0.96
N ILE A 146 -5.30 5.63 1.95
CA ILE A 146 -6.10 4.95 2.98
C ILE A 146 -5.74 5.58 4.32
N GLY A 147 -6.74 6.07 5.03
CA GLY A 147 -6.59 6.71 6.33
C GLY A 147 -6.16 5.76 7.43
N ASN A 148 -6.11 6.27 8.66
CA ASN A 148 -5.79 5.49 9.84
C ASN A 148 -6.97 4.61 10.25
N HIS A 149 -6.68 3.53 10.98
CA HIS A 149 -7.69 2.67 11.60
C HIS A 149 -8.75 2.20 10.58
N CYS A 150 -8.29 1.69 9.44
CA CYS A 150 -9.18 1.16 8.42
C CYS A 150 -9.17 -0.37 8.42
N TRP A 151 -10.35 -0.97 8.41
CA TRP A 151 -10.51 -2.40 8.20
C TRP A 151 -10.95 -2.66 6.77
N VAL A 152 -10.10 -3.34 6.01
CA VAL A 152 -10.37 -3.73 4.62
C VAL A 152 -10.61 -5.23 4.59
N ALA A 153 -11.83 -5.63 4.29
CA ALA A 153 -12.20 -7.05 4.21
C ALA A 153 -11.62 -7.73 2.95
N SER A 154 -11.85 -9.02 2.81
CA SER A 154 -11.22 -9.83 1.76
C SER A 154 -11.73 -9.52 0.34
N ASN A 155 -10.94 -9.90 -0.68
CA ASN A 155 -11.22 -9.70 -2.11
C ASN A 155 -11.44 -8.23 -2.52
N PHE A 156 -10.84 -7.32 -1.78
CA PHE A 156 -11.00 -5.89 -1.98
C PHE A 156 -10.10 -5.35 -3.09
N LYS A 157 -10.62 -4.35 -3.83
CA LYS A 157 -9.83 -3.59 -4.80
C LYS A 157 -9.99 -2.09 -4.57
N ILE A 158 -8.88 -1.36 -4.66
CA ILE A 158 -8.91 0.11 -4.69
C ILE A 158 -8.15 0.59 -5.92
N LEU A 159 -8.79 1.47 -6.68
CA LEU A 159 -8.30 1.96 -7.95
C LEU A 159 -7.64 3.34 -7.79
N LYS A 160 -6.92 3.75 -8.81
CA LYS A 160 -6.21 5.03 -8.86
C LYS A 160 -7.11 6.23 -8.51
N GLY A 161 -6.53 7.20 -7.80
CA GLY A 161 -7.24 8.41 -7.38
C GLY A 161 -8.25 8.22 -6.26
N SER A 162 -8.28 7.02 -5.66
CA SER A 162 -9.25 6.73 -4.60
C SER A 162 -8.71 7.07 -3.22
N THR A 163 -9.64 7.42 -2.33
CA THR A 163 -9.38 7.67 -0.92
C THR A 163 -10.34 6.88 -0.03
N ILE A 164 -9.84 6.46 1.14
CA ILE A 164 -10.66 5.89 2.21
C ILE A 164 -10.37 6.70 3.48
N ALA A 165 -11.39 7.32 4.05
CA ALA A 165 -11.28 8.09 5.28
C ALA A 165 -10.98 7.21 6.49
N SER A 166 -10.32 7.80 7.50
CA SER A 166 -9.95 7.10 8.74
C SER A 166 -11.15 6.50 9.46
N GLY A 167 -10.93 5.42 10.20
CA GLY A 167 -11.94 4.72 10.99
C GLY A 167 -12.92 3.90 10.15
N SER A 168 -12.71 3.78 8.85
CA SER A 168 -13.67 3.15 7.94
C SER A 168 -13.48 1.64 7.81
N VAL A 169 -14.59 0.97 7.56
CA VAL A 169 -14.64 -0.45 7.21
C VAL A 169 -15.05 -0.58 5.75
N VAL A 170 -14.31 -1.37 4.97
CA VAL A 170 -14.69 -1.69 3.60
C VAL A 170 -15.05 -3.16 3.48
N GLY A 171 -16.30 -3.42 3.11
CA GLY A 171 -16.86 -4.76 3.03
C GLY A 171 -16.17 -5.66 2.00
N MET A 172 -16.34 -6.97 2.18
CA MET A 172 -15.76 -7.99 1.29
C MET A 172 -16.19 -7.81 -0.16
N SER A 173 -15.30 -8.11 -1.10
CA SER A 173 -15.50 -8.03 -2.55
C SER A 173 -15.88 -6.64 -3.06
N SER A 174 -15.59 -5.60 -2.31
CA SER A 174 -15.85 -4.22 -2.72
C SER A 174 -14.77 -3.68 -3.65
N VAL A 175 -15.18 -2.74 -4.53
CA VAL A 175 -14.28 -1.99 -5.40
C VAL A 175 -14.42 -0.50 -5.11
N VAL A 176 -13.36 0.13 -4.56
CA VAL A 176 -13.32 1.58 -4.38
C VAL A 176 -12.72 2.23 -5.63
N ALA A 177 -13.54 3.01 -6.33
CA ALA A 177 -13.20 3.73 -7.55
C ALA A 177 -13.57 5.21 -7.38
N GLY A 178 -12.97 5.87 -6.40
CA GLY A 178 -13.25 7.26 -6.06
C GLY A 178 -13.11 7.54 -4.56
N LYS A 179 -13.82 8.52 -4.06
CA LYS A 179 -13.69 8.99 -2.68
C LYS A 179 -14.67 8.30 -1.74
N CYS A 180 -14.14 7.66 -0.71
CA CYS A 180 -14.87 7.23 0.49
C CYS A 180 -14.43 8.15 1.63
N ASP A 181 -14.91 9.38 1.65
CA ASP A 181 -14.37 10.49 2.43
C ASP A 181 -15.11 10.76 3.77
N THR A 182 -16.21 10.06 4.04
CA THR A 182 -16.86 10.09 5.35
C THR A 182 -16.13 9.17 6.33
N PRO A 183 -15.50 9.71 7.38
CA PRO A 183 -14.79 8.88 8.37
C PRO A 183 -15.74 8.02 9.20
N ASN A 184 -15.19 7.03 9.90
CA ASN A 184 -15.94 6.16 10.82
C ASN A 184 -17.19 5.55 10.17
N SER A 185 -17.00 5.00 8.97
CA SER A 185 -18.12 4.59 8.10
C SER A 185 -17.87 3.22 7.46
N VAL A 186 -18.96 2.57 7.11
CA VAL A 186 -18.94 1.33 6.32
C VAL A 186 -19.19 1.64 4.86
N TYR A 187 -18.30 1.17 3.99
CA TYR A 187 -18.47 1.20 2.55
C TYR A 187 -18.53 -0.22 2.00
N ALA A 188 -19.40 -0.49 1.02
CA ALA A 188 -19.48 -1.81 0.40
C ALA A 188 -20.07 -1.74 -1.00
N GLY A 189 -19.70 -2.73 -1.83
CA GLY A 189 -20.24 -2.93 -3.17
C GLY A 189 -19.24 -2.63 -4.29
N ASN A 190 -19.67 -2.77 -5.54
CA ASN A 190 -18.92 -2.46 -6.74
C ASN A 190 -19.76 -1.56 -7.68
N PRO A 191 -19.47 -0.25 -7.77
CA PRO A 191 -18.53 0.49 -6.94
C PRO A 191 -18.98 0.58 -5.46
N ALA A 192 -17.99 0.71 -4.56
CA ALA A 192 -18.26 0.85 -3.14
C ALA A 192 -19.02 2.15 -2.82
N LYS A 193 -20.08 2.02 -2.03
CA LYS A 193 -20.91 3.13 -1.60
C LYS A 193 -21.07 3.12 -0.09
N LEU A 194 -21.30 4.29 0.48
CA LEU A 194 -21.59 4.46 1.90
C LEU A 194 -22.82 3.63 2.30
N LYS A 195 -22.69 2.83 3.36
CA LYS A 195 -23.74 1.97 3.91
C LYS A 195 -24.16 2.38 5.31
N LYS A 196 -23.20 2.78 6.13
CA LYS A 196 -23.44 3.16 7.53
C LYS A 196 -22.39 4.17 7.96
N THR A 197 -22.77 5.10 8.80
CA THR A 197 -21.90 6.07 9.44
C THR A 197 -21.86 5.85 10.95
N ASN A 198 -20.97 6.57 11.62
CA ASN A 198 -20.91 6.58 13.09
C ASN A 198 -20.58 5.21 13.68
N ILE A 199 -19.60 4.52 13.08
CA ILE A 199 -19.10 3.23 13.54
C ILE A 199 -17.65 3.33 14.01
N THR A 200 -17.25 2.38 14.79
CA THR A 200 -15.86 1.98 14.95
C THR A 200 -15.75 0.47 14.78
N TRP A 201 -14.54 -0.04 14.72
CA TRP A 201 -14.28 -1.47 14.65
C TRP A 201 -13.11 -1.84 15.57
N ASP A 202 -13.03 -3.07 15.94
CA ASP A 202 -11.96 -3.61 16.77
C ASP A 202 -11.38 -4.89 16.14
N ARG A 203 -10.19 -5.30 16.59
CA ARG A 203 -9.54 -6.55 16.16
C ARG A 203 -10.07 -7.78 16.92
N GLU A 204 -10.76 -7.56 18.03
CA GLU A 204 -11.38 -8.62 18.81
C GLU A 204 -12.60 -9.21 18.09
N CYS A 205 -12.86 -10.48 18.35
CA CYS A 205 -14.08 -11.11 17.85
C CYS A 205 -15.27 -10.66 18.69
N PRO A 206 -16.47 -10.53 18.08
CA PRO A 206 -17.68 -10.20 18.83
C PRO A 206 -18.01 -11.22 19.91
#